data_15a65a171281a3f4b5a9fd89fef219ec
#
_entry.id   15a65a171281a3f4b5a9fd89fef219ec
#
_cell.length_a   1.000
_cell.length_b   1.000
_cell.length_c   1.000
_cell.angle_alpha   90.00
_cell.angle_beta   90.00
_cell.angle_gamma   90.00
#
_symmetry.space_group_name_H-M   'P 1'
#
loop_
_entity.id
_entity.type
_entity.pdbx_description
1 polymer ?
#
loop_
_entity_poly.entity_id
_entity_poly.type
_entity_poly.pdbx_seq_one_letter_code
_entity_poly.pdbx_strand_id
1 'polypeptide(L)'
;FEWSADEAAAEKDPYSDETLSFHPALGHTQTADKIRALKGDSLAAWRRSILNLETATDETIVDMTMWTDLQDLDVIAAAPDPSRVCLGVDIATDRSGASIAAAWLDSDGDVCLSIVASGPGTDWVPRALADLQAAGYQWIGCDPAGPTRTLAADLENDGLPISTLNTTEYATACQLFLDRTKEGRLVHDGNQELTDALAAVVLRRLSAVAAFDATRSPRPIDALRAAAAAVWAACQPRPGIQIY
;
A
#
# COMPACT_ATOMS: atom_id res chain seq x y z
N PHE A 1 -21.94 -28.07 10.15
CA PHE A 1 -23.04 -27.34 9.44
C PHE A 1 -22.45 -26.05 8.95
N GLU A 2 -22.42 -25.87 7.63
CA GLU A 2 -22.00 -24.65 6.98
C GLU A 2 -23.26 -23.88 6.60
N TRP A 3 -23.31 -22.62 6.97
CA TRP A 3 -24.44 -21.73 6.68
C TRP A 3 -23.92 -20.67 5.72
N SER A 4 -24.22 -20.79 4.44
CA SER A 4 -23.88 -19.80 3.42
C SER A 4 -25.06 -19.55 2.51
N ALA A 5 -25.15 -18.35 1.92
CA ALA A 5 -26.14 -18.04 0.90
C ALA A 5 -25.84 -18.84 -0.38
N ASP A 6 -26.85 -19.04 -1.21
CA ASP A 6 -26.66 -19.50 -2.57
C ASP A 6 -25.94 -18.42 -3.39
N GLU A 7 -24.83 -18.77 -4.02
CA GLU A 7 -23.98 -17.82 -4.72
C GLU A 7 -24.67 -17.20 -5.94
N ALA A 8 -25.43 -18.00 -6.70
CA ALA A 8 -26.14 -17.51 -7.87
C ALA A 8 -27.30 -16.56 -7.48
N ALA A 9 -28.00 -16.84 -6.38
CA ALA A 9 -29.00 -15.91 -5.84
C ALA A 9 -28.36 -14.61 -5.36
N ALA A 10 -27.19 -14.68 -4.70
CA ALA A 10 -26.46 -13.53 -4.21
C ALA A 10 -25.83 -12.67 -5.33
N GLU A 11 -25.48 -13.27 -6.47
CA GLU A 11 -25.04 -12.54 -7.66
C GLU A 11 -26.19 -11.76 -8.31
N LYS A 12 -27.38 -12.35 -8.33
CA LYS A 12 -28.57 -11.74 -8.93
C LYS A 12 -29.09 -10.56 -8.09
N ASP A 13 -29.27 -10.77 -6.79
CA ASP A 13 -29.64 -9.74 -5.81
C ASP A 13 -29.18 -10.15 -4.40
N PRO A 14 -28.08 -9.57 -3.88
CA PRO A 14 -27.51 -9.93 -2.59
C PRO A 14 -28.42 -9.57 -1.39
N TYR A 15 -29.49 -8.83 -1.61
CA TYR A 15 -30.41 -8.36 -0.57
C TYR A 15 -31.79 -8.98 -0.65
N SER A 16 -32.07 -9.87 -1.61
CA SER A 16 -33.37 -10.49 -1.80
C SER A 16 -33.76 -11.43 -0.64
N ASP A 17 -35.04 -11.69 -0.50
CA ASP A 17 -35.53 -12.69 0.47
C ASP A 17 -35.03 -14.09 0.13
N GLU A 18 -34.86 -14.39 -1.16
CA GLU A 18 -34.29 -15.65 -1.65
C GLU A 18 -32.86 -15.81 -1.13
N THR A 19 -32.01 -14.80 -1.32
CA THR A 19 -30.63 -14.80 -0.87
C THR A 19 -30.51 -14.89 0.66
N LEU A 20 -31.41 -14.25 1.40
CA LEU A 20 -31.39 -14.26 2.87
C LEU A 20 -32.04 -15.51 3.48
N SER A 21 -32.70 -16.38 2.70
CA SER A 21 -33.46 -17.52 3.19
C SER A 21 -32.64 -18.55 3.98
N PHE A 22 -31.31 -18.63 3.73
CA PHE A 22 -30.38 -19.51 4.44
C PHE A 22 -30.09 -19.04 5.88
N HIS A 23 -30.34 -17.75 6.20
CA HIS A 23 -29.86 -17.13 7.43
C HIS A 23 -30.53 -17.74 8.67
N PRO A 24 -29.77 -18.33 9.63
CA PRO A 24 -30.34 -19.12 10.71
C PRO A 24 -31.21 -18.32 11.68
N ALA A 25 -31.04 -17.01 11.75
CA ALA A 25 -31.85 -16.14 12.61
C ALA A 25 -33.16 -15.68 11.92
N LEU A 26 -33.31 -15.90 10.60
CA LEU A 26 -34.47 -15.44 9.84
C LEU A 26 -35.73 -16.19 10.28
N GLY A 27 -36.79 -15.45 10.61
CA GLY A 27 -38.06 -16.01 11.09
C GLY A 27 -38.04 -16.48 12.57
N HIS A 28 -36.88 -16.47 13.24
CA HIS A 28 -36.74 -16.81 14.66
C HIS A 28 -36.49 -15.59 15.54
N THR A 29 -35.34 -14.94 15.34
CA THR A 29 -34.92 -13.78 16.14
C THR A 29 -34.75 -12.51 15.31
N GLN A 30 -34.70 -12.64 13.98
CA GLN A 30 -34.49 -11.54 13.05
C GLN A 30 -35.53 -11.59 11.91
N THR A 31 -35.88 -10.42 11.39
CA THR A 31 -36.64 -10.28 10.15
C THR A 31 -35.69 -9.92 9.00
N ALA A 32 -36.09 -10.20 7.75
CA ALA A 32 -35.27 -9.84 6.58
C ALA A 32 -34.94 -8.33 6.58
N ASP A 33 -35.87 -7.47 6.97
CA ASP A 33 -35.62 -6.02 7.02
C ASP A 33 -34.59 -5.62 8.06
N LYS A 34 -34.59 -6.29 9.23
CA LYS A 34 -33.57 -6.06 10.25
C LYS A 34 -32.19 -6.53 9.79
N ILE A 35 -32.13 -7.66 9.08
CA ILE A 35 -30.88 -8.13 8.49
C ILE A 35 -30.40 -7.13 7.42
N ARG A 36 -31.29 -6.68 6.52
CA ARG A 36 -30.97 -5.64 5.52
C ARG A 36 -30.51 -4.32 6.13
N ALA A 37 -31.03 -3.94 7.30
CA ALA A 37 -30.60 -2.73 8.01
C ALA A 37 -29.12 -2.80 8.48
N LEU A 38 -28.51 -3.98 8.50
CA LEU A 38 -27.07 -4.17 8.76
C LEU A 38 -26.19 -3.91 7.53
N LYS A 39 -26.81 -3.56 6.40
CA LYS A 39 -26.09 -3.21 5.16
C LYS A 39 -25.13 -2.05 5.46
N GLY A 40 -23.83 -2.31 5.31
CA GLY A 40 -22.77 -1.31 5.35
C GLY A 40 -22.49 -0.73 3.97
N ASP A 41 -21.42 0.06 3.87
CA ASP A 41 -21.02 0.76 2.64
C ASP A 41 -20.36 -0.18 1.60
N SER A 42 -20.01 -1.42 1.97
CA SER A 42 -19.30 -2.38 1.11
C SER A 42 -20.12 -3.65 0.87
N LEU A 43 -20.36 -3.99 -0.41
CA LEU A 43 -20.98 -5.23 -0.83
C LEU A 43 -20.12 -6.45 -0.42
N ALA A 44 -18.80 -6.35 -0.50
CA ALA A 44 -17.89 -7.42 -0.11
C ALA A 44 -17.99 -7.71 1.40
N ALA A 45 -18.07 -6.67 2.23
CA ALA A 45 -18.32 -6.83 3.67
C ALA A 45 -19.66 -7.50 3.95
N TRP A 46 -20.72 -7.13 3.21
CA TRP A 46 -22.03 -7.76 3.29
C TRP A 46 -21.97 -9.25 2.92
N ARG A 47 -21.35 -9.58 1.78
CA ARG A 47 -21.20 -10.98 1.32
C ARG A 47 -20.47 -11.83 2.35
N ARG A 48 -19.40 -11.33 2.97
CA ARG A 48 -18.66 -12.06 4.02
C ARG A 48 -19.41 -12.17 5.33
N SER A 49 -19.89 -11.04 5.87
CA SER A 49 -20.39 -10.99 7.26
C SER A 49 -21.82 -11.48 7.41
N ILE A 50 -22.66 -11.30 6.36
CA ILE A 50 -24.08 -11.64 6.40
C ILE A 50 -24.38 -12.86 5.55
N LEU A 51 -23.83 -12.95 4.34
CA LEU A 51 -24.12 -14.06 3.44
C LEU A 51 -23.19 -15.26 3.63
N ASN A 52 -22.12 -15.11 4.43
CA ASN A 52 -21.08 -16.13 4.65
C ASN A 52 -20.53 -16.70 3.34
N LEU A 53 -20.40 -15.83 2.33
CA LEU A 53 -19.82 -16.18 1.04
C LEU A 53 -18.34 -15.76 1.02
N GLU A 54 -17.49 -16.64 0.52
CA GLU A 54 -16.13 -16.26 0.18
C GLU A 54 -16.19 -15.19 -0.92
N THR A 55 -15.60 -14.05 -0.65
CA THR A 55 -15.39 -13.04 -1.67
C THR A 55 -13.98 -13.21 -2.19
N ALA A 56 -13.85 -13.59 -3.45
CA ALA A 56 -12.55 -13.78 -4.11
C ALA A 56 -11.74 -12.48 -4.20
N THR A 57 -12.34 -11.35 -3.88
CA THR A 57 -11.68 -10.04 -3.79
C THR A 57 -12.22 -9.28 -2.59
N ASP A 58 -11.37 -9.00 -1.61
CA ASP A 58 -11.48 -7.71 -0.94
C ASP A 58 -11.56 -6.66 -2.05
N GLU A 59 -12.49 -5.69 -1.94
CA GLU A 59 -12.45 -4.54 -2.85
C GLU A 59 -11.02 -4.03 -2.79
N THR A 60 -10.28 -4.28 -3.85
CA THR A 60 -8.91 -3.75 -3.95
C THR A 60 -9.02 -2.25 -3.85
N ILE A 61 -8.18 -1.64 -3.02
CA ILE A 61 -8.20 -0.20 -2.75
C ILE A 61 -7.97 0.61 -4.03
N VAL A 62 -7.34 -0.04 -5.01
CA VAL A 62 -7.09 0.44 -6.37
C VAL A 62 -7.62 -0.60 -7.35
N ASP A 63 -8.24 -0.16 -8.42
CA ASP A 63 -8.58 -1.02 -9.55
C ASP A 63 -7.29 -1.61 -10.15
N MET A 64 -7.14 -2.92 -10.07
CA MET A 64 -5.92 -3.60 -10.53
C MET A 64 -5.77 -3.57 -12.05
N THR A 65 -6.86 -3.37 -12.81
CA THR A 65 -6.77 -3.12 -14.26
C THR A 65 -6.12 -1.76 -14.51
N MET A 66 -6.61 -0.73 -13.82
CA MET A 66 -6.00 0.60 -13.86
C MET A 66 -4.53 0.57 -13.42
N TRP A 67 -4.20 -0.18 -12.36
CA TRP A 67 -2.81 -0.35 -11.93
C TRP A 67 -1.94 -0.94 -13.05
N THR A 68 -2.43 -1.97 -13.73
CA THR A 68 -1.70 -2.60 -14.85
C THR A 68 -1.48 -1.63 -16.02
N ASP A 69 -2.46 -0.77 -16.31
CA ASP A 69 -2.37 0.23 -17.39
C ASP A 69 -1.35 1.34 -17.07
N LEU A 70 -0.99 1.54 -15.80
CA LEU A 70 0.04 2.49 -15.37
C LEU A 70 1.47 1.91 -15.42
N GLN A 71 1.62 0.67 -15.85
CA GLN A 71 2.93 0.05 -16.00
C GLN A 71 3.69 0.61 -17.20
N ASP A 72 4.94 1.06 -16.96
CA ASP A 72 5.87 1.45 -18.00
C ASP A 72 7.25 0.86 -17.69
N LEU A 73 7.68 -0.10 -18.52
CA LEU A 73 8.95 -0.81 -18.35
C LEU A 73 10.17 0.07 -18.65
N ASP A 74 9.97 1.18 -19.36
CA ASP A 74 11.02 2.13 -19.71
C ASP A 74 11.26 3.18 -18.61
N VAL A 75 10.41 3.20 -17.57
CA VAL A 75 10.50 4.18 -16.50
C VAL A 75 11.85 4.18 -15.78
N ILE A 76 12.48 3.01 -15.62
CA ILE A 76 13.80 2.89 -15.01
C ILE A 76 14.87 3.53 -15.90
N ALA A 77 14.75 3.35 -17.22
CA ALA A 77 15.68 3.93 -18.19
C ALA A 77 15.56 5.46 -18.24
N ALA A 78 14.42 6.01 -17.87
CA ALA A 78 14.17 7.45 -17.79
C ALA A 78 14.57 8.07 -16.44
N ALA A 79 15.10 7.28 -15.47
CA ALA A 79 15.48 7.77 -14.16
C ALA A 79 16.53 8.91 -14.29
N PRO A 80 16.32 10.03 -13.58
CA PRO A 80 17.25 11.14 -13.57
C PRO A 80 18.51 10.81 -12.76
N ASP A 81 19.41 11.78 -12.65
CA ASP A 81 20.56 11.70 -11.76
C ASP A 81 20.13 11.24 -10.35
N PRO A 82 20.87 10.31 -9.68
CA PRO A 82 20.53 9.77 -8.37
C PRO A 82 20.23 10.83 -7.29
N SER A 83 20.88 12.00 -7.36
CA SER A 83 20.60 13.10 -6.42
C SER A 83 19.18 13.68 -6.54
N ARG A 84 18.47 13.34 -7.61
CA ARG A 84 17.07 13.75 -7.87
C ARG A 84 16.06 12.65 -7.55
N VAL A 85 16.49 11.47 -7.21
CA VAL A 85 15.66 10.32 -6.88
C VAL A 85 15.53 10.22 -5.36
N CYS A 86 14.32 9.98 -4.88
CA CYS A 86 14.04 9.72 -3.46
C CYS A 86 13.87 8.22 -3.24
N LEU A 87 14.47 7.71 -2.18
CA LEU A 87 14.35 6.33 -1.77
C LEU A 87 13.35 6.21 -0.62
N GLY A 88 12.63 5.10 -0.59
CA GLY A 88 11.87 4.65 0.56
C GLY A 88 12.30 3.25 0.95
N VAL A 89 12.37 2.97 2.24
CA VAL A 89 12.68 1.64 2.76
C VAL A 89 11.66 1.21 3.78
N ASP A 90 11.27 -0.06 3.71
CA ASP A 90 10.47 -0.68 4.76
C ASP A 90 10.83 -2.15 4.98
N ILE A 91 10.57 -2.61 6.19
CA ILE A 91 10.78 -3.98 6.64
C ILE A 91 9.43 -4.58 6.98
N ALA A 92 9.16 -5.79 6.49
CA ALA A 92 7.98 -6.57 6.85
C ALA A 92 7.84 -6.68 8.37
N THR A 93 6.61 -6.64 8.89
CA THR A 93 6.35 -6.60 10.33
C THR A 93 6.93 -7.81 11.08
N ASP A 94 6.97 -8.97 10.42
CA ASP A 94 7.55 -10.23 10.93
C ASP A 94 9.03 -10.39 10.59
N ARG A 95 9.66 -9.38 9.96
CA ARG A 95 11.04 -9.39 9.46
C ARG A 95 11.33 -10.47 8.41
N SER A 96 10.31 -11.01 7.77
CA SER A 96 10.46 -12.01 6.71
C SER A 96 11.15 -11.46 5.47
N GLY A 97 11.04 -10.15 5.22
CA GLY A 97 11.61 -9.47 4.07
C GLY A 97 11.72 -7.96 4.27
N ALA A 98 12.28 -7.32 3.29
CA ALA A 98 12.40 -5.87 3.21
C ALA A 98 12.39 -5.42 1.76
N SER A 99 12.02 -4.15 1.53
CA SER A 99 11.98 -3.55 0.20
C SER A 99 12.56 -2.13 0.22
N ILE A 100 13.23 -1.77 -0.88
CA ILE A 100 13.71 -0.42 -1.16
C ILE A 100 13.05 0.02 -2.46
N ALA A 101 12.34 1.12 -2.42
CA ALA A 101 11.70 1.75 -3.57
C ALA A 101 12.39 3.06 -3.94
N ALA A 102 12.35 3.43 -5.21
CA ALA A 102 12.82 4.72 -5.71
C ALA A 102 11.66 5.46 -6.37
N ALA A 103 11.54 6.76 -6.14
CA ALA A 103 10.57 7.62 -6.80
C ALA A 103 11.19 8.95 -7.21
N TRP A 104 10.69 9.50 -8.32
CA TRP A 104 11.05 10.82 -8.83
C TRP A 104 9.88 11.42 -9.60
N LEU A 105 9.95 12.71 -9.88
CA LEU A 105 8.99 13.37 -10.74
C LEU A 105 9.59 13.50 -12.15
N ASP A 106 8.78 13.19 -13.15
CA ASP A 106 9.10 13.48 -14.55
C ASP A 106 8.91 14.95 -14.91
N SER A 107 8.99 15.29 -16.19
CA SER A 107 8.83 16.67 -16.68
C SER A 107 7.42 17.23 -16.52
N ASP A 108 6.42 16.37 -16.47
CA ASP A 108 4.99 16.74 -16.35
C ASP A 108 4.54 16.78 -14.89
N GLY A 109 5.42 16.39 -13.97
CA GLY A 109 5.18 16.31 -12.54
C GLY A 109 4.43 15.06 -12.12
N ASP A 110 4.46 14.02 -12.96
CA ASP A 110 3.94 12.71 -12.65
C ASP A 110 4.99 11.88 -11.92
N VAL A 111 4.53 10.99 -11.05
CA VAL A 111 5.41 10.17 -10.22
C VAL A 111 5.89 8.96 -11.02
N CYS A 112 7.20 8.78 -11.13
CA CYS A 112 7.83 7.56 -11.59
C CYS A 112 8.30 6.76 -10.39
N LEU A 113 7.98 5.46 -10.35
CA LEU A 113 8.20 4.57 -9.22
C LEU A 113 8.82 3.24 -9.65
N SER A 114 9.82 2.79 -8.93
CA SER A 114 10.47 1.50 -9.16
C SER A 114 10.85 0.85 -7.83
N ILE A 115 10.82 -0.49 -7.76
CA ILE A 115 11.41 -1.26 -6.67
C ILE A 115 12.87 -1.55 -7.00
N VAL A 116 13.77 -0.87 -6.29
CA VAL A 116 15.24 -0.97 -6.53
C VAL A 116 15.81 -2.28 -6.00
N ALA A 117 15.33 -2.71 -4.85
CA ALA A 117 15.74 -3.96 -4.22
C ALA A 117 14.61 -4.49 -3.32
N SER A 118 14.43 -5.79 -3.32
CA SER A 118 13.56 -6.50 -2.39
C SER A 118 14.13 -7.90 -2.15
N GLY A 119 13.83 -8.48 -1.00
CA GLY A 119 14.30 -9.82 -0.71
C GLY A 119 14.03 -10.29 0.71
N PRO A 120 14.26 -11.61 0.96
CA PRO A 120 14.04 -12.20 2.27
C PRO A 120 15.05 -11.72 3.31
N GLY A 121 14.57 -11.62 4.55
CA GLY A 121 15.37 -11.14 5.68
C GLY A 121 15.69 -9.64 5.60
N THR A 122 16.51 -9.17 6.51
CA THR A 122 16.79 -7.72 6.67
C THR A 122 18.28 -7.38 6.69
N ASP A 123 19.15 -8.36 6.78
CA ASP A 123 20.59 -8.17 6.97
C ASP A 123 21.29 -7.51 5.77
N TRP A 124 20.68 -7.61 4.58
CA TRP A 124 21.18 -7.03 3.36
C TRP A 124 20.91 -5.53 3.23
N VAL A 125 19.88 -5.02 3.94
CA VAL A 125 19.38 -3.65 3.78
C VAL A 125 20.43 -2.57 4.11
N PRO A 126 21.19 -2.65 5.23
CA PRO A 126 22.20 -1.64 5.55
C PRO A 126 23.24 -1.48 4.45
N ARG A 127 23.72 -2.59 3.91
CA ARG A 127 24.70 -2.57 2.82
C ARG A 127 24.12 -1.99 1.54
N ALA A 128 22.91 -2.41 1.16
CA ALA A 128 22.25 -1.89 -0.04
C ALA A 128 22.04 -0.37 0.04
N LEU A 129 21.62 0.15 1.20
CA LEU A 129 21.44 1.59 1.41
C LEU A 129 22.77 2.34 1.36
N ALA A 130 23.84 1.79 1.93
CA ALA A 130 25.18 2.39 1.85
C ALA A 130 25.70 2.43 0.40
N ASP A 131 25.49 1.37 -0.37
CA ASP A 131 25.88 1.32 -1.79
C ASP A 131 25.07 2.35 -2.62
N LEU A 132 23.77 2.50 -2.35
CA LEU A 132 22.91 3.50 -2.98
C LEU A 132 23.35 4.94 -2.60
N GLN A 133 23.68 5.19 -1.33
CA GLN A 133 24.21 6.48 -0.91
C GLN A 133 25.54 6.79 -1.62
N ALA A 134 26.42 5.82 -1.74
CA ALA A 134 27.69 5.97 -2.48
C ALA A 134 27.45 6.26 -3.98
N ALA A 135 26.34 5.77 -4.55
CA ALA A 135 25.91 6.06 -5.91
C ALA A 135 25.26 7.45 -6.07
N GLY A 136 25.07 8.20 -4.98
CA GLY A 136 24.60 9.59 -5.02
C GLY A 136 23.15 9.80 -4.58
N TYR A 137 22.43 8.75 -4.15
CA TYR A 137 21.09 8.91 -3.59
C TYR A 137 21.18 9.56 -2.20
N GLN A 138 20.43 10.65 -2.00
CA GLN A 138 20.58 11.48 -0.80
C GLN A 138 19.36 11.46 0.12
N TRP A 139 18.23 10.97 -0.36
CA TRP A 139 16.98 10.97 0.39
C TRP A 139 16.50 9.54 0.59
N ILE A 140 16.42 9.13 1.85
CA ILE A 140 15.91 7.81 2.25
C ILE A 140 14.80 8.04 3.27
N GLY A 141 13.57 7.80 2.90
CA GLY A 141 12.40 7.89 3.78
C GLY A 141 12.00 6.53 4.35
N CYS A 142 11.48 6.51 5.58
CA CYS A 142 10.93 5.28 6.15
C CYS A 142 9.76 5.56 7.10
N ASP A 143 8.93 4.51 7.32
CA ASP A 143 7.86 4.54 8.31
C ASP A 143 8.44 4.66 9.73
N PRO A 144 7.81 5.46 10.61
CA PRO A 144 8.22 5.64 12.00
C PRO A 144 7.96 4.42 12.90
N ALA A 145 7.31 3.38 12.39
CA ALA A 145 6.82 2.27 13.19
C ALA A 145 7.45 0.92 12.84
N GLY A 146 7.40 -0.01 13.80
CA GLY A 146 7.79 -1.40 13.59
C GLY A 146 9.31 -1.61 13.46
N PRO A 147 9.71 -2.70 12.76
CA PRO A 147 11.11 -3.07 12.60
C PRO A 147 11.95 -2.01 11.87
N THR A 148 11.32 -1.28 10.95
CA THR A 148 11.97 -0.23 10.14
C THR A 148 12.51 0.90 11.01
N ARG A 149 11.81 1.26 12.10
CA ARG A 149 12.29 2.28 13.04
C ARG A 149 13.60 1.89 13.72
N THR A 150 13.74 0.62 14.08
CA THR A 150 14.99 0.14 14.72
C THR A 150 16.14 0.21 13.73
N LEU A 151 15.92 -0.26 12.49
CA LEU A 151 16.90 -0.15 11.43
C LEU A 151 17.29 1.31 11.15
N ALA A 152 16.32 2.21 11.07
CA ALA A 152 16.58 3.64 10.83
C ALA A 152 17.49 4.25 11.90
N ALA A 153 17.24 3.93 13.18
CA ALA A 153 18.08 4.42 14.28
C ALA A 153 19.52 3.89 14.20
N ASP A 154 19.71 2.63 13.81
CA ASP A 154 21.03 2.03 13.62
C ASP A 154 21.76 2.71 12.44
N LEU A 155 21.08 2.93 11.33
CA LEU A 155 21.64 3.55 10.13
C LEU A 155 21.97 5.05 10.34
N GLU A 156 21.15 5.79 11.11
CA GLU A 156 21.46 7.17 11.51
C GLU A 156 22.74 7.24 12.35
N ASN A 157 22.93 6.29 13.27
CA ASN A 157 24.15 6.18 14.06
C ASN A 157 25.37 5.89 13.18
N ASP A 158 25.20 5.17 12.08
CA ASP A 158 26.24 4.87 11.09
C ASP A 158 26.46 6.03 10.09
N GLY A 159 25.68 7.11 10.22
CA GLY A 159 25.86 8.33 9.40
C GLY A 159 25.11 8.30 8.06
N LEU A 160 24.17 7.38 7.87
CA LEU A 160 23.29 7.38 6.70
C LEU A 160 22.16 8.41 6.84
N PRO A 161 21.86 9.21 5.81
CA PRO A 161 20.83 10.26 5.85
C PRO A 161 19.43 9.68 5.73
N ILE A 162 18.92 9.06 6.78
CA ILE A 162 17.56 8.54 6.83
C ILE A 162 16.62 9.58 7.43
N SER A 163 15.45 9.76 6.79
CA SER A 163 14.34 10.57 7.30
C SER A 163 13.19 9.68 7.74
N THR A 164 12.95 9.63 9.03
CA THR A 164 11.79 8.94 9.59
C THR A 164 10.56 9.82 9.48
N LEU A 165 9.54 9.38 8.75
CA LEU A 165 8.25 10.07 8.68
C LEU A 165 7.57 10.00 10.05
N ASN A 166 6.89 11.06 10.46
CA ASN A 166 5.98 10.94 11.59
C ASN A 166 4.64 10.27 11.18
N THR A 167 3.78 9.93 12.13
CA THR A 167 2.53 9.21 11.87
C THR A 167 1.60 9.95 10.89
N THR A 168 1.57 11.28 10.95
CA THR A 168 0.74 12.10 10.05
C THR A 168 1.34 12.14 8.64
N GLU A 169 2.64 12.30 8.54
CA GLU A 169 3.37 12.25 7.26
C GLU A 169 3.22 10.89 6.59
N TYR A 170 3.34 9.80 7.35
CA TYR A 170 3.12 8.46 6.82
C TYR A 170 1.68 8.26 6.29
N ALA A 171 0.68 8.70 7.04
CA ALA A 171 -0.71 8.63 6.57
C ALA A 171 -0.93 9.48 5.30
N THR A 172 -0.30 10.67 5.24
CA THR A 172 -0.31 11.51 4.04
C THR A 172 0.40 10.84 2.87
N ALA A 173 1.52 10.15 3.12
CA ALA A 173 2.25 9.39 2.12
C ALA A 173 1.38 8.27 1.51
N CYS A 174 0.68 7.51 2.34
CA CYS A 174 -0.26 6.48 1.89
C CYS A 174 -1.39 7.07 1.03
N GLN A 175 -1.97 8.18 1.48
CA GLN A 175 -3.04 8.83 0.73
C GLN A 175 -2.53 9.40 -0.59
N LEU A 176 -1.38 10.05 -0.59
CA LEU A 176 -0.76 10.61 -1.80
C LEU A 176 -0.46 9.54 -2.85
N PHE A 177 0.06 8.38 -2.41
CA PHE A 177 0.27 7.23 -3.29
C PHE A 177 -1.03 6.81 -3.97
N LEU A 178 -2.10 6.64 -3.18
CA LEU A 178 -3.42 6.23 -3.70
C LEU A 178 -4.03 7.27 -4.63
N ASP A 179 -3.92 8.55 -4.30
CA ASP A 179 -4.47 9.64 -5.10
C ASP A 179 -3.74 9.73 -6.44
N ARG A 180 -2.39 9.71 -6.44
CA ARG A 180 -1.59 9.72 -7.67
C ARG A 180 -1.90 8.52 -8.57
N THR A 181 -2.07 7.34 -7.98
CA THR A 181 -2.49 6.14 -8.72
C THR A 181 -3.87 6.33 -9.35
N LYS A 182 -4.87 6.76 -8.57
CA LYS A 182 -6.24 6.95 -9.05
C LYS A 182 -6.39 8.08 -10.08
N GLU A 183 -5.54 9.08 -10.02
CA GLU A 183 -5.49 10.18 -10.98
C GLU A 183 -4.76 9.80 -12.29
N GLY A 184 -4.15 8.61 -12.36
CA GLY A 184 -3.32 8.20 -13.49
C GLY A 184 -1.99 8.96 -13.57
N ARG A 185 -1.53 9.51 -12.45
CA ARG A 185 -0.33 10.35 -12.31
C ARG A 185 0.81 9.65 -11.57
N LEU A 186 0.80 8.33 -11.58
CA LEU A 186 1.86 7.47 -11.09
C LEU A 186 2.14 6.39 -12.14
N VAL A 187 3.38 6.25 -12.54
CA VAL A 187 3.87 5.23 -13.47
C VAL A 187 4.84 4.33 -12.73
N HIS A 188 4.81 3.02 -12.97
CA HIS A 188 5.64 2.05 -12.26
C HIS A 188 6.28 1.00 -13.18
N ASP A 189 7.31 0.32 -12.66
CA ASP A 189 8.11 -0.68 -13.38
C ASP A 189 7.46 -2.06 -13.53
N GLY A 190 6.24 -2.25 -13.02
CA GLY A 190 5.54 -3.54 -13.05
C GLY A 190 6.06 -4.56 -12.04
N ASN A 191 6.79 -4.14 -11.00
CA ASN A 191 7.30 -5.05 -9.98
C ASN A 191 6.18 -5.86 -9.33
N GLN A 192 6.33 -7.20 -9.31
CA GLN A 192 5.29 -8.11 -8.84
C GLN A 192 5.06 -8.02 -7.33
N GLU A 193 6.12 -7.81 -6.53
CA GLU A 193 5.97 -7.70 -5.07
C GLU A 193 5.19 -6.44 -4.68
N LEU A 194 5.41 -5.32 -5.39
CA LEU A 194 4.62 -4.10 -5.22
C LEU A 194 3.15 -4.32 -5.61
N THR A 195 2.92 -4.99 -6.73
CA THR A 195 1.58 -5.32 -7.22
C THR A 195 0.83 -6.23 -6.25
N ASP A 196 1.48 -7.28 -5.75
CA ASP A 196 0.91 -8.20 -4.76
C ASP A 196 0.63 -7.51 -3.42
N ALA A 197 1.52 -6.62 -2.99
CA ALA A 197 1.34 -5.82 -1.78
C ALA A 197 0.13 -4.86 -1.91
N LEU A 198 -0.03 -4.19 -3.07
CA LEU A 198 -1.15 -3.31 -3.34
C LEU A 198 -2.49 -4.06 -3.39
N ALA A 199 -2.50 -5.25 -4.01
CA ALA A 199 -3.69 -6.10 -4.07
C ALA A 199 -4.12 -6.63 -2.69
N ALA A 200 -3.17 -6.80 -1.76
CA ALA A 200 -3.40 -7.39 -0.45
C ALA A 200 -3.58 -6.36 0.68
N VAL A 201 -3.29 -5.08 0.43
CA VAL A 201 -3.26 -4.08 1.50
C VAL A 201 -4.63 -3.83 2.12
N VAL A 202 -4.64 -3.75 3.45
CA VAL A 202 -5.79 -3.31 4.24
C VAL A 202 -5.54 -1.89 4.73
N LEU A 203 -6.56 -1.03 4.71
CA LEU A 203 -6.47 0.32 5.26
C LEU A 203 -6.90 0.35 6.73
N ARG A 204 -6.19 1.14 7.52
CA ARG A 204 -6.65 1.58 8.85
C ARG A 204 -6.98 3.07 8.81
N ARG A 205 -8.08 3.46 9.44
CA ARG A 205 -8.42 4.88 9.60
C ARG A 205 -7.58 5.49 10.72
N LEU A 206 -6.95 6.63 10.40
CA LEU A 206 -6.25 7.49 11.35
C LEU A 206 -6.94 8.86 11.31
N SER A 207 -7.94 9.05 12.17
CA SER A 207 -8.78 10.27 12.14
C SER A 207 -9.43 10.51 10.76
N ALA A 208 -8.98 11.53 10.02
CA ALA A 208 -9.52 11.93 8.72
C ALA A 208 -8.85 11.26 7.52
N VAL A 209 -7.71 10.58 7.71
CA VAL A 209 -6.94 9.93 6.64
C VAL A 209 -6.80 8.43 6.88
N ALA A 210 -6.59 7.68 5.81
CA ALA A 210 -6.34 6.25 5.88
C ALA A 210 -4.85 5.97 5.66
N ALA A 211 -4.30 4.98 6.37
CA ALA A 211 -2.93 4.50 6.20
C ALA A 211 -2.93 3.00 5.93
N PHE A 212 -1.86 2.52 5.31
CA PHE A 212 -1.65 1.09 5.08
C PHE A 212 -1.43 0.35 6.40
N ASP A 213 -2.17 -0.73 6.61
CA ASP A 213 -2.11 -1.52 7.84
C ASP A 213 -1.37 -2.84 7.60
N ALA A 214 -0.07 -2.84 7.85
CA ALA A 214 0.75 -4.03 7.68
C ALA A 214 0.39 -5.18 8.63
N THR A 215 -0.26 -4.89 9.76
CA THR A 215 -0.64 -5.92 10.74
C THR A 215 -1.89 -6.68 10.31
N ARG A 216 -2.80 -5.99 9.61
CA ARG A 216 -4.09 -6.54 9.17
C ARG A 216 -4.05 -7.05 7.74
N SER A 217 -3.05 -6.66 6.97
CA SER A 217 -2.85 -7.15 5.61
C SER A 217 -2.46 -8.62 5.64
N PRO A 218 -3.05 -9.49 4.80
CA PRO A 218 -2.85 -10.94 4.83
C PRO A 218 -1.45 -11.37 4.35
N ARG A 219 -0.69 -10.46 3.75
CA ARG A 219 0.68 -10.65 3.25
C ARG A 219 1.55 -9.47 3.67
N PRO A 220 2.89 -9.62 3.65
CA PRO A 220 3.80 -8.48 3.77
C PRO A 220 3.50 -7.42 2.73
N ILE A 221 3.52 -6.15 3.15
CA ILE A 221 3.28 -4.97 2.30
C ILE A 221 4.44 -3.97 2.39
N ASP A 222 5.62 -4.44 2.72
CA ASP A 222 6.83 -3.63 2.83
C ASP A 222 7.20 -2.94 1.52
N ALA A 223 7.02 -3.60 0.36
CA ALA A 223 7.21 -2.97 -0.95
C ALA A 223 6.29 -1.76 -1.15
N LEU A 224 5.01 -1.86 -0.77
CA LEU A 224 4.06 -0.77 -0.89
C LEU A 224 4.35 0.36 0.11
N ARG A 225 4.77 0.03 1.33
CA ARG A 225 5.12 1.02 2.36
C ARG A 225 6.39 1.78 1.99
N ALA A 226 7.40 1.07 1.47
CA ALA A 226 8.60 1.69 0.91
C ALA A 226 8.26 2.61 -0.27
N ALA A 227 7.41 2.15 -1.19
CA ALA A 227 6.92 2.94 -2.32
C ALA A 227 6.20 4.22 -1.87
N ALA A 228 5.29 4.15 -0.90
CA ALA A 228 4.60 5.32 -0.38
C ALA A 228 5.56 6.35 0.25
N ALA A 229 6.57 5.89 0.99
CA ALA A 229 7.58 6.78 1.57
C ALA A 229 8.43 7.46 0.48
N ALA A 230 8.83 6.74 -0.57
CA ALA A 230 9.56 7.29 -1.70
C ALA A 230 8.73 8.32 -2.47
N VAL A 231 7.46 8.01 -2.79
CA VAL A 231 6.53 8.91 -3.48
C VAL A 231 6.31 10.19 -2.68
N TRP A 232 6.09 10.06 -1.37
CA TRP A 232 5.93 11.23 -0.51
C TRP A 232 7.18 12.12 -0.55
N ALA A 233 8.38 11.55 -0.41
CA ALA A 233 9.62 12.29 -0.44
C ALA A 233 9.85 12.97 -1.80
N ALA A 234 9.52 12.31 -2.91
CA ALA A 234 9.67 12.85 -4.26
C ALA A 234 8.75 14.07 -4.50
N CYS A 235 7.58 14.10 -3.87
CA CYS A 235 6.60 15.17 -3.98
C CYS A 235 6.84 16.33 -2.99
N GLN A 236 7.80 16.22 -2.06
CA GLN A 236 8.13 17.33 -1.16
C GLN A 236 8.90 18.43 -1.88
N PRO A 237 8.66 19.71 -1.54
CA PRO A 237 9.50 20.79 -2.03
C PRO A 237 10.93 20.56 -1.58
N ARG A 238 11.85 20.44 -2.52
CA ARG A 238 13.29 20.34 -2.18
C ARG A 238 13.73 21.67 -1.58
N PRO A 239 14.51 21.67 -0.49
CA PRO A 239 15.14 22.88 -0.03
C PRO A 239 15.97 23.43 -1.20
N GLY A 240 15.56 24.58 -1.71
CA GLY A 240 16.27 25.22 -2.81
C GLY A 240 17.72 25.45 -2.44
N ILE A 241 18.62 25.13 -3.35
CA ILE A 241 20.01 25.61 -3.26
C ILE A 241 19.88 27.14 -3.32
N GLN A 242 20.02 27.80 -2.18
CA GLN A 242 20.22 29.25 -2.16
C GLN A 242 21.59 29.51 -2.75
N ILE A 243 21.64 29.89 -4.02
CA ILE A 243 22.85 30.45 -4.63
C ILE A 243 22.96 31.88 -4.08
N TYR A 244 23.90 32.11 -3.17
CA TYR A 244 24.30 33.41 -2.71
C TYR A 244 25.29 34.05 -3.72
#